data_8037594cdebe844040949d17f590c075
#
_entry.id   8037594cdebe844040949d17f590c075
#
_cell.length_a   1.000
_cell.length_b   1.000
_cell.length_c   1.000
_cell.angle_alpha   90.00
_cell.angle_beta   90.00
_cell.angle_gamma   90.00
#
_symmetry.space_group_name_H-M   'P 1'
#
loop_
_entity.id
_entity.type
_entity.pdbx_description
1 polymer ?
#
loop_
_entity_poly.entity_id
_entity_poly.type
_entity_poly.pdbx_seq_one_letter_code
_entity_poly.pdbx_strand_id
1 'polypeptide(L)'
;MELSLDISRSAMLQYLQDKNWMEPYEEVLRLEKPGEGNMNVVVRVVGDTRNLILKQSRAFVNKYPQIPAPIERIGVERQFYTLAASLPELRKYLPWVVGFDAKSHLMVLEDLGKGADYTFIYKKEQPMAAEDLSAAVEFLKVLHAQKFDSETVRAFPDNLALRKLNHEHLFVYPYMENNGFDLDTIQPGLQALAMTYKTDSALKQKVSALGEVYLSAGGTLLHGDYYPGSWLRVNARFKVIDPEFCFFGPAEYDLGVMLAHLRMAQQPEADIEKVVEQYGGEINSGFVGQIEGMEILRRIIGLAQLPLELTLEEKEALLKLAAKKITSNA
;
A
#
# COMPACT_ATOMS: atom_id res chain seq x y z
N MET A 1 12.79 -1.46 22.98
CA MET A 1 12.04 -0.22 23.25
C MET A 1 10.63 -0.37 22.66
N GLU A 2 9.63 0.11 23.38
CA GLU A 2 8.27 0.22 22.84
C GLU A 2 8.02 1.65 22.36
N LEU A 3 7.74 1.80 21.06
CA LEU A 3 7.60 3.11 20.43
C LEU A 3 6.26 3.76 20.80
N SER A 4 6.27 4.99 21.31
CA SER A 4 5.07 5.82 21.52
C SER A 4 5.44 7.31 21.50
N LEU A 5 4.45 8.18 21.43
CA LEU A 5 4.68 9.64 21.55
C LEU A 5 4.98 10.07 22.98
N ASP A 6 4.71 9.22 23.98
CA ASP A 6 4.89 9.53 25.40
C ASP A 6 6.33 9.25 25.88
N ILE A 7 7.18 8.69 25.03
CA ILE A 7 8.61 8.48 25.34
C ILE A 7 9.26 9.84 25.58
N SER A 8 10.03 9.97 26.67
CA SER A 8 10.79 11.20 26.91
C SER A 8 11.84 11.44 25.81
N ARG A 9 12.08 12.70 25.47
CA ARG A 9 13.09 13.08 24.46
C ARG A 9 14.46 12.50 24.80
N SER A 10 14.85 12.52 26.08
CA SER A 10 16.13 11.98 26.56
C SER A 10 16.22 10.46 26.36
N ALA A 11 15.16 9.71 26.65
CA ALA A 11 15.13 8.26 26.42
C ALA A 11 15.18 7.91 24.92
N MET A 12 14.50 8.68 24.08
CA MET A 12 14.56 8.53 22.63
C MET A 12 15.96 8.82 22.10
N LEU A 13 16.56 9.94 22.53
CA LEU A 13 17.92 10.32 22.14
C LEU A 13 18.92 9.23 22.53
N GLN A 14 18.89 8.79 23.81
CA GLN A 14 19.79 7.74 24.31
C GLN A 14 19.66 6.46 23.48
N TYR A 15 18.42 6.02 23.19
CA TYR A 15 18.19 4.85 22.36
C TYR A 15 18.79 4.98 20.95
N LEU A 16 18.60 6.12 20.30
CA LEU A 16 19.11 6.36 18.95
C LEU A 16 20.63 6.44 18.92
N GLN A 17 21.23 7.05 19.94
CA GLN A 17 22.69 7.13 20.08
C GLN A 17 23.32 5.77 20.43
N ASP A 18 22.73 4.97 21.33
CA ASP A 18 23.18 3.62 21.66
C ASP A 18 23.21 2.69 20.44
N LYS A 19 22.36 2.98 19.45
CA LYS A 19 22.29 2.25 18.16
C LYS A 19 23.14 2.88 17.05
N ASN A 20 23.84 3.99 17.31
CA ASN A 20 24.58 4.79 16.32
C ASN A 20 23.69 5.29 15.16
N TRP A 21 22.44 5.65 15.47
CA TRP A 21 21.48 6.23 14.51
C TRP A 21 21.34 7.74 14.64
N MET A 22 21.86 8.30 15.73
CA MET A 22 22.11 9.72 15.92
C MET A 22 23.53 9.91 16.48
N GLU A 23 24.17 11.01 16.09
CA GLU A 23 25.50 11.37 16.56
C GLU A 23 25.45 11.89 18.01
N PRO A 24 26.55 11.81 18.78
CA PRO A 24 26.58 12.27 20.18
C PRO A 24 26.25 13.76 20.39
N TYR A 25 26.42 14.58 19.35
CA TYR A 25 26.15 16.02 19.37
C TYR A 25 24.75 16.40 18.89
N GLU A 26 23.99 15.45 18.32
CA GLU A 26 22.62 15.68 17.87
C GLU A 26 21.63 15.65 19.03
N GLU A 27 20.56 16.43 18.95
CA GLU A 27 19.52 16.52 19.96
C GLU A 27 18.14 16.16 19.40
N VAL A 28 17.30 15.56 20.26
CA VAL A 28 15.88 15.36 19.97
C VAL A 28 15.08 16.54 20.52
N LEU A 29 14.49 17.33 19.63
CA LEU A 29 13.72 18.52 19.99
C LEU A 29 12.27 18.15 20.37
N ARG A 30 11.64 17.26 19.60
CA ARG A 30 10.27 16.79 19.85
C ARG A 30 9.96 15.50 19.10
N LEU A 31 8.87 14.84 19.52
CA LEU A 31 8.28 13.68 18.86
C LEU A 31 6.92 14.11 18.27
N GLU A 32 6.64 13.70 17.05
CA GLU A 32 5.41 14.04 16.33
C GLU A 32 4.79 12.79 15.69
N LYS A 33 3.48 12.81 15.48
CA LYS A 33 2.81 11.85 14.63
C LYS A 33 2.91 12.34 13.17
N PRO A 34 3.62 11.64 12.27
CA PRO A 34 3.82 12.14 10.89
C PRO A 34 2.57 12.02 10.02
N GLY A 35 1.63 11.14 10.39
CA GLY A 35 0.38 10.87 9.67
C GLY A 35 -0.39 9.76 10.37
N GLU A 36 -1.53 9.34 9.78
CA GLU A 36 -2.32 8.21 10.29
C GLU A 36 -1.73 6.88 9.79
N GLY A 37 -1.03 6.16 10.68
CA GLY A 37 -0.59 4.79 10.43
C GLY A 37 -1.70 3.78 10.74
N ASN A 38 -2.03 2.91 9.79
CA ASN A 38 -3.04 1.86 10.01
C ASN A 38 -2.44 0.62 10.69
N MET A 39 -1.33 0.10 10.17
CA MET A 39 -0.75 -1.18 10.57
C MET A 39 0.31 -1.05 11.65
N ASN A 40 1.13 0.00 11.61
CA ASN A 40 2.30 0.18 12.46
C ASN A 40 2.21 1.46 13.30
N VAL A 41 2.94 1.48 14.42
CA VAL A 41 3.20 2.73 15.14
C VAL A 41 4.25 3.52 14.39
N VAL A 42 3.97 4.77 14.06
CA VAL A 42 4.91 5.66 13.35
C VAL A 42 5.11 6.94 14.16
N VAL A 43 6.37 7.29 14.40
CA VAL A 43 6.78 8.50 15.13
C VAL A 43 7.82 9.24 14.32
N ARG A 44 7.63 10.54 14.12
CA ARG A 44 8.64 11.45 13.62
C ARG A 44 9.46 11.96 14.81
N VAL A 45 10.75 11.73 14.76
CA VAL A 45 11.73 12.35 15.66
C VAL A 45 12.25 13.59 14.98
N VAL A 46 11.93 14.75 15.53
CA VAL A 46 12.44 16.03 15.06
C VAL A 46 13.73 16.33 15.82
N GLY A 47 14.83 16.33 15.10
CA GLY A 47 16.15 16.69 15.63
C GLY A 47 16.52 18.13 15.30
N ASP A 48 17.65 18.56 15.85
CA ASP A 48 18.26 19.87 15.59
C ASP A 48 19.00 19.90 14.24
N THR A 49 19.57 18.78 13.79
CA THR A 49 20.31 18.66 12.53
C THR A 49 19.53 17.95 11.46
N ARG A 50 18.78 16.90 11.81
CA ARG A 50 17.95 16.09 10.90
C ARG A 50 16.76 15.48 11.61
N ASN A 51 15.78 15.08 10.83
CA ASN A 51 14.62 14.34 11.32
C ASN A 51 14.71 12.88 10.91
N LEU A 52 14.05 12.01 11.70
CA LEU A 52 13.95 10.58 11.45
C LEU A 52 12.49 10.14 11.54
N ILE A 53 12.14 9.11 10.76
CA ILE A 53 10.88 8.39 10.91
C ILE A 53 11.16 7.04 11.54
N LEU A 54 10.57 6.80 12.71
CA LEU A 54 10.59 5.50 13.37
C LEU A 54 9.30 4.78 13.11
N LYS A 55 9.38 3.55 12.63
CA LYS A 55 8.24 2.68 12.34
C LYS A 55 8.40 1.37 13.10
N GLN A 56 7.40 1.02 13.92
CA GLN A 56 7.42 -0.20 14.73
C GLN A 56 6.18 -1.04 14.50
N SER A 57 6.35 -2.32 14.20
CA SER A 57 5.25 -3.28 14.14
C SER A 57 4.90 -3.83 15.52
N ARG A 58 3.62 -4.13 15.69
CA ARG A 58 3.04 -4.80 16.87
C ARG A 58 2.48 -6.16 16.44
N ALA A 59 2.20 -7.03 17.38
CA ALA A 59 1.52 -8.31 17.11
C ALA A 59 0.03 -8.14 16.73
N PHE A 60 -0.37 -6.93 16.37
CA PHE A 60 -1.72 -6.55 15.97
C PHE A 60 -1.69 -5.35 15.01
N VAL A 61 -2.83 -5.08 14.36
CA VAL A 61 -3.05 -3.90 13.52
C VAL A 61 -3.18 -2.68 14.44
N ASN A 62 -2.31 -1.68 14.30
CA ASN A 62 -2.27 -0.53 15.22
C ASN A 62 -3.62 0.21 15.35
N LYS A 63 -4.34 0.39 14.25
CA LYS A 63 -5.67 1.03 14.24
C LYS A 63 -6.77 0.13 14.78
N TYR A 64 -6.59 -1.18 14.72
CA TYR A 64 -7.56 -2.20 15.13
C TYR A 64 -6.88 -3.26 16.00
N PRO A 65 -6.59 -2.97 17.29
CA PRO A 65 -5.80 -3.85 18.16
C PRO A 65 -6.40 -5.24 18.37
N GLN A 66 -7.68 -5.42 18.07
CA GLN A 66 -8.37 -6.71 18.11
C GLN A 66 -8.00 -7.64 16.93
N ILE A 67 -7.34 -7.11 15.88
CA ILE A 67 -6.92 -7.86 14.71
C ILE A 67 -5.44 -8.25 14.88
N PRO A 68 -5.12 -9.53 15.11
CA PRO A 68 -3.74 -10.00 15.15
C PRO A 68 -3.02 -9.77 13.83
N ALA A 69 -1.75 -9.39 13.87
CA ALA A 69 -0.93 -9.24 12.69
C ALA A 69 0.51 -9.71 12.96
N PRO A 70 1.20 -10.31 11.95
CA PRO A 70 2.57 -10.79 12.15
C PRO A 70 3.49 -9.62 12.49
N ILE A 71 4.22 -9.76 13.59
CA ILE A 71 5.11 -8.70 14.09
C ILE A 71 6.37 -8.55 13.20
N GLU A 72 6.73 -9.60 12.48
CA GLU A 72 7.90 -9.66 11.60
C GLU A 72 7.75 -8.82 10.32
N ARG A 73 6.54 -8.35 9.99
CA ARG A 73 6.25 -7.60 8.75
C ARG A 73 7.17 -6.39 8.52
N ILE A 74 7.62 -5.71 9.59
CA ILE A 74 8.56 -4.60 9.45
C ILE A 74 9.93 -5.04 8.93
N GLY A 75 10.33 -6.28 9.23
CA GLY A 75 11.54 -6.89 8.68
C GLY A 75 11.42 -7.17 7.19
N VAL A 76 10.23 -7.56 6.72
CA VAL A 76 9.94 -7.76 5.29
C VAL A 76 9.97 -6.43 4.55
N GLU A 77 9.32 -5.40 5.11
CA GLU A 77 9.37 -4.03 4.58
C GLU A 77 10.81 -3.52 4.46
N ARG A 78 11.65 -3.74 5.49
CA ARG A 78 13.07 -3.39 5.43
C ARG A 78 13.79 -4.08 4.27
N GLN A 79 13.51 -5.37 4.05
CA GLN A 79 14.15 -6.10 2.95
C GLN A 79 13.73 -5.57 1.59
N PHE A 80 12.48 -5.15 1.41
CA PHE A 80 12.05 -4.46 0.19
C PHE A 80 12.90 -3.21 -0.04
N TYR A 81 13.00 -2.32 0.96
CA TYR A 81 13.83 -1.10 0.82
C TYR A 81 15.27 -1.43 0.49
N THR A 82 15.86 -2.44 1.15
CA THR A 82 17.24 -2.86 0.89
C THR A 82 17.42 -3.32 -0.56
N LEU A 83 16.50 -4.13 -1.05
CA LEU A 83 16.57 -4.71 -2.39
C LEU A 83 16.26 -3.67 -3.48
N ALA A 84 15.18 -2.89 -3.32
CA ALA A 84 14.79 -1.86 -4.27
C ALA A 84 15.79 -0.69 -4.31
N ALA A 85 16.36 -0.28 -3.16
CA ALA A 85 17.36 0.80 -3.12
C ALA A 85 18.72 0.38 -3.71
N SER A 86 18.98 -0.92 -3.94
CA SER A 86 20.16 -1.35 -4.68
C SER A 86 20.09 -1.03 -6.18
N LEU A 87 18.90 -0.68 -6.67
CA LEU A 87 18.65 -0.28 -8.04
C LEU A 87 18.74 1.27 -8.13
N PRO A 88 19.75 1.82 -8.84
CA PRO A 88 19.99 3.28 -8.86
C PRO A 88 18.78 4.09 -9.31
N GLU A 89 18.00 3.58 -10.27
CA GLU A 89 16.82 4.22 -10.83
C GLU A 89 15.68 4.36 -9.80
N LEU A 90 15.55 3.40 -8.86
CA LEU A 90 14.52 3.41 -7.83
C LEU A 90 14.92 4.22 -6.59
N ARG A 91 16.22 4.37 -6.36
CA ARG A 91 16.75 5.04 -5.19
C ARG A 91 16.16 6.43 -4.93
N LYS A 92 15.96 7.19 -5.99
CA LYS A 92 15.39 8.55 -5.93
C LYS A 92 13.95 8.61 -5.41
N TYR A 93 13.23 7.48 -5.45
CA TYR A 93 11.82 7.38 -5.03
C TYR A 93 11.66 6.93 -3.58
N LEU A 94 12.65 6.30 -2.99
CA LEU A 94 12.55 5.61 -1.71
C LEU A 94 13.21 6.38 -0.56
N PRO A 95 12.73 6.25 0.69
CA PRO A 95 13.48 6.69 1.86
C PRO A 95 14.70 5.81 2.11
N TRP A 96 15.71 6.37 2.78
CA TRP A 96 16.83 5.60 3.29
C TRP A 96 16.44 4.85 4.56
N VAL A 97 16.87 3.59 4.66
CA VAL A 97 16.86 2.87 5.92
C VAL A 97 18.11 3.28 6.70
N VAL A 98 17.92 4.06 7.76
CA VAL A 98 18.98 4.51 8.65
C VAL A 98 19.40 3.40 9.61
N GLY A 99 18.43 2.60 10.08
CA GLY A 99 18.69 1.51 10.99
C GLY A 99 17.52 0.54 11.19
N PHE A 100 17.85 -0.61 11.83
CA PHE A 100 16.86 -1.62 12.15
C PHE A 100 17.20 -2.35 13.45
N ASP A 101 16.26 -2.38 14.38
CA ASP A 101 16.34 -3.19 15.60
C ASP A 101 15.38 -4.37 15.52
N ALA A 102 15.92 -5.54 15.18
CA ALA A 102 15.12 -6.78 15.06
C ALA A 102 14.45 -7.18 16.38
N LYS A 103 15.09 -6.91 17.54
CA LYS A 103 14.53 -7.25 18.85
C LYS A 103 13.31 -6.41 19.22
N SER A 104 13.31 -5.17 18.78
CA SER A 104 12.21 -4.23 19.02
C SER A 104 11.23 -4.15 17.86
N HIS A 105 11.45 -4.91 16.77
CA HIS A 105 10.69 -4.81 15.52
C HIS A 105 10.53 -3.36 15.05
N LEU A 106 11.63 -2.62 15.06
CA LEU A 106 11.67 -1.19 14.80
C LEU A 106 12.62 -0.87 13.64
N MET A 107 12.12 -0.12 12.68
CA MET A 107 12.90 0.42 11.55
C MET A 107 12.99 1.94 11.68
N VAL A 108 14.15 2.48 11.36
CA VAL A 108 14.41 3.92 11.30
C VAL A 108 14.67 4.31 9.85
N LEU A 109 13.90 5.25 9.38
CA LEU A 109 14.00 5.80 8.03
C LEU A 109 14.41 7.27 8.09
N GLU A 110 15.00 7.77 7.01
CA GLU A 110 15.12 9.21 6.82
C GLU A 110 13.73 9.85 6.80
N ASP A 111 13.61 11.05 7.34
CA ASP A 111 12.42 11.86 7.14
C ASP A 111 12.52 12.56 5.78
N LEU A 112 11.64 12.19 4.86
CA LEU A 112 11.57 12.82 3.54
C LEU A 112 11.17 14.31 3.58
N GLY A 113 10.71 14.78 4.76
CA GLY A 113 10.29 16.16 4.99
C GLY A 113 8.77 16.32 4.98
N LYS A 114 8.32 17.58 4.93
CA LYS A 114 6.89 17.88 4.84
C LYS A 114 6.38 17.55 3.44
N GLY A 115 5.42 16.65 3.38
CA GLY A 115 4.76 16.23 2.16
C GLY A 115 3.31 15.86 2.44
N ALA A 116 2.56 15.59 1.40
CA ALA A 116 1.22 15.03 1.46
C ALA A 116 1.19 13.75 0.64
N ASP A 117 0.37 12.79 1.06
CA ASP A 117 0.05 11.65 0.21
C ASP A 117 -0.85 12.08 -0.96
N TYR A 118 -1.05 11.16 -1.90
CA TYR A 118 -1.89 11.46 -3.06
C TYR A 118 -3.37 11.11 -2.85
N THR A 119 -3.83 10.83 -1.63
CA THR A 119 -5.25 10.57 -1.38
C THR A 119 -6.15 11.76 -1.68
N PHE A 120 -5.58 12.96 -1.84
CA PHE A 120 -6.30 14.14 -2.30
C PHE A 120 -6.98 13.95 -3.68
N ILE A 121 -6.45 13.03 -4.53
CA ILE A 121 -7.05 12.76 -5.85
C ILE A 121 -8.44 12.11 -5.77
N TYR A 122 -8.84 11.58 -4.61
CA TYR A 122 -10.20 11.05 -4.41
C TYR A 122 -11.27 12.14 -4.24
N LYS A 123 -10.84 13.40 -4.10
CA LYS A 123 -11.75 14.54 -4.12
C LYS A 123 -12.08 14.91 -5.56
N LYS A 124 -13.29 15.42 -5.76
CA LYS A 124 -13.72 15.88 -7.10
C LYS A 124 -12.79 16.94 -7.65
N GLU A 125 -12.56 16.88 -8.95
CA GLU A 125 -11.76 17.86 -9.69
C GLU A 125 -10.32 18.05 -9.19
N GLN A 126 -9.75 16.98 -8.62
CA GLN A 126 -8.35 16.95 -8.17
C GLN A 126 -7.53 15.94 -9.02
N PRO A 127 -7.19 16.30 -10.27
CA PRO A 127 -6.38 15.41 -11.10
C PRO A 127 -4.94 15.31 -10.56
N MET A 128 -4.34 14.15 -10.76
CA MET A 128 -2.91 13.97 -10.53
C MET A 128 -2.12 14.70 -11.63
N ALA A 129 -1.04 15.39 -11.25
CA ALA A 129 -0.17 16.02 -12.25
C ALA A 129 0.47 14.96 -13.16
N ALA A 130 0.60 15.26 -14.45
CA ALA A 130 1.11 14.31 -15.43
C ALA A 130 2.53 13.83 -15.12
N GLU A 131 3.37 14.70 -14.57
CA GLU A 131 4.73 14.36 -14.14
C GLU A 131 4.74 13.37 -12.97
N ASP A 132 3.84 13.56 -12.00
CA ASP A 132 3.71 12.68 -10.84
C ASP A 132 3.15 11.31 -11.25
N LEU A 133 2.16 11.30 -12.15
CA LEU A 133 1.61 10.08 -12.72
C LEU A 133 2.68 9.30 -13.49
N SER A 134 3.45 9.99 -14.33
CA SER A 134 4.56 9.39 -15.06
C SER A 134 5.63 8.82 -14.11
N ALA A 135 5.94 9.53 -13.02
CA ALA A 135 6.89 9.04 -12.01
C ALA A 135 6.37 7.79 -11.28
N ALA A 136 5.06 7.73 -10.98
CA ALA A 136 4.44 6.56 -10.37
C ALA A 136 4.52 5.34 -11.29
N VAL A 137 4.23 5.50 -12.58
CA VAL A 137 4.36 4.42 -13.58
C VAL A 137 5.81 3.98 -13.74
N GLU A 138 6.73 4.93 -13.84
CA GLU A 138 8.16 4.64 -14.00
C GLU A 138 8.71 3.83 -12.83
N PHE A 139 8.29 4.16 -11.60
CA PHE A 139 8.68 3.36 -10.42
C PHE A 139 8.26 1.89 -10.58
N LEU A 140 6.98 1.61 -10.91
CA LEU A 140 6.52 0.23 -11.10
C LEU A 140 7.24 -0.46 -12.26
N LYS A 141 7.36 0.22 -13.40
CA LYS A 141 8.04 -0.31 -14.58
C LYS A 141 9.46 -0.75 -14.26
N VAL A 142 10.24 0.10 -13.59
CA VAL A 142 11.62 -0.21 -13.22
C VAL A 142 11.66 -1.34 -12.19
N LEU A 143 10.81 -1.30 -11.16
CA LEU A 143 10.74 -2.36 -10.13
C LEU A 143 10.42 -3.72 -10.76
N HIS A 144 9.40 -3.78 -11.61
CA HIS A 144 8.90 -5.02 -12.18
C HIS A 144 9.78 -5.59 -13.32
N ALA A 145 10.56 -4.73 -13.98
CA ALA A 145 11.51 -5.17 -14.99
C ALA A 145 12.74 -5.89 -14.40
N GLN A 146 12.96 -5.75 -13.08
CA GLN A 146 14.11 -6.37 -12.44
C GLN A 146 14.01 -7.90 -12.41
N LYS A 147 15.08 -8.54 -12.84
CA LYS A 147 15.24 -9.99 -12.75
C LYS A 147 16.19 -10.30 -11.60
N PHE A 148 15.65 -10.73 -10.50
CA PHE A 148 16.43 -11.20 -9.36
C PHE A 148 16.83 -12.66 -9.59
N ASP A 149 18.03 -13.04 -9.12
CA ASP A 149 18.44 -14.43 -9.17
C ASP A 149 17.61 -15.31 -8.21
N SER A 150 17.65 -16.60 -8.46
CA SER A 150 16.83 -17.56 -7.69
C SER A 150 17.22 -17.67 -6.23
N GLU A 151 18.44 -17.27 -5.84
CA GLU A 151 18.89 -17.23 -4.46
C GLU A 151 18.27 -16.04 -3.74
N THR A 152 18.32 -14.87 -4.34
CA THR A 152 17.65 -13.64 -3.84
C THR A 152 16.15 -13.86 -3.66
N VAL A 153 15.47 -14.44 -4.66
CA VAL A 153 14.02 -14.72 -4.58
C VAL A 153 13.70 -15.68 -3.43
N ARG A 154 14.51 -16.74 -3.25
CA ARG A 154 14.29 -17.70 -2.15
C ARG A 154 14.62 -17.14 -0.77
N ALA A 155 15.60 -16.23 -0.68
CA ALA A 155 16.01 -15.61 0.58
C ALA A 155 15.04 -14.51 1.02
N PHE A 156 14.28 -13.94 0.09
CA PHE A 156 13.28 -12.92 0.42
C PHE A 156 12.09 -13.56 1.13
N PRO A 157 11.62 -12.99 2.25
CA PRO A 157 10.46 -13.52 2.97
C PRO A 157 9.21 -13.55 2.09
N ASP A 158 8.47 -14.64 2.10
CA ASP A 158 7.23 -14.79 1.32
C ASP A 158 6.07 -13.95 1.85
N ASN A 159 6.23 -13.37 3.04
CA ASN A 159 5.23 -12.56 3.74
C ASN A 159 3.86 -13.25 3.89
N LEU A 160 3.84 -14.60 3.87
CA LEU A 160 2.62 -15.38 3.72
C LEU A 160 1.61 -15.13 4.86
N ALA A 161 2.08 -14.92 6.09
CA ALA A 161 1.20 -14.67 7.22
C ALA A 161 0.43 -13.33 7.05
N LEU A 162 1.11 -12.27 6.60
CA LEU A 162 0.46 -10.98 6.33
C LEU A 162 -0.40 -11.04 5.06
N ARG A 163 0.06 -11.78 4.02
CA ARG A 163 -0.73 -12.01 2.80
C ARG A 163 -2.02 -12.76 3.09
N LYS A 164 -2.02 -13.75 3.97
CA LYS A 164 -3.26 -14.44 4.40
C LYS A 164 -4.22 -13.51 5.12
N LEU A 165 -3.72 -12.66 6.02
CA LEU A 165 -4.54 -11.64 6.67
C LEU A 165 -5.14 -10.68 5.63
N ASN A 166 -4.32 -10.19 4.69
CA ASN A 166 -4.78 -9.29 3.63
C ASN A 166 -5.75 -10.00 2.66
N HIS A 167 -5.52 -11.27 2.36
CA HIS A 167 -6.41 -12.09 1.52
C HIS A 167 -7.85 -12.09 2.02
N GLU A 168 -8.06 -12.21 3.34
CA GLU A 168 -9.41 -12.11 3.93
C GLU A 168 -10.08 -10.78 3.60
N HIS A 169 -9.33 -9.68 3.64
CA HIS A 169 -9.83 -8.34 3.37
C HIS A 169 -9.98 -8.01 1.89
N LEU A 170 -9.24 -8.72 1.01
CA LEU A 170 -9.29 -8.52 -0.45
C LEU A 170 -10.35 -9.40 -1.11
N PHE A 171 -10.37 -10.69 -0.79
CA PHE A 171 -11.05 -11.73 -1.56
C PHE A 171 -12.19 -12.44 -0.83
N VAL A 172 -12.34 -12.26 0.48
CA VAL A 172 -13.35 -12.95 1.27
C VAL A 172 -14.35 -11.98 1.90
N TYR A 173 -13.89 -11.16 2.84
CA TYR A 173 -14.75 -10.29 3.65
C TYR A 173 -15.67 -9.36 2.83
N PRO A 174 -15.23 -8.70 1.75
CA PRO A 174 -16.09 -7.82 0.94
C PRO A 174 -17.27 -8.55 0.30
N TYR A 175 -17.12 -9.85 0.05
CA TYR A 175 -18.09 -10.68 -0.67
C TYR A 175 -18.98 -11.53 0.24
N MET A 176 -18.81 -11.44 1.57
CA MET A 176 -19.71 -12.05 2.54
C MET A 176 -21.02 -11.25 2.60
N GLU A 177 -22.16 -11.96 2.48
CA GLU A 177 -23.50 -11.35 2.55
C GLU A 177 -23.74 -10.69 3.92
N ASN A 178 -23.31 -11.37 4.97
CA ASN A 178 -23.38 -10.88 6.34
C ASN A 178 -21.99 -10.87 6.98
N ASN A 179 -21.29 -9.74 6.87
CA ASN A 179 -19.95 -9.55 7.44
C ASN A 179 -19.94 -8.60 8.65
N GLY A 180 -21.12 -8.17 9.13
CA GLY A 180 -21.24 -7.30 10.30
C GLY A 180 -20.92 -5.82 10.04
N PHE A 181 -20.60 -5.44 8.79
CA PHE A 181 -20.32 -4.05 8.43
C PHE A 181 -21.50 -3.47 7.63
N ASP A 182 -22.15 -2.46 8.19
CA ASP A 182 -23.26 -1.74 7.55
C ASP A 182 -22.70 -0.64 6.63
N LEU A 183 -22.80 -0.86 5.33
CA LEU A 183 -22.34 0.08 4.31
C LEU A 183 -23.21 1.34 4.21
N ASP A 184 -24.44 1.33 4.73
CA ASP A 184 -25.28 2.52 4.76
C ASP A 184 -24.77 3.56 5.76
N THR A 185 -23.89 3.17 6.69
CA THR A 185 -23.13 4.11 7.54
C THR A 185 -22.10 4.93 6.76
N ILE A 186 -21.67 4.43 5.60
CA ILE A 186 -20.78 5.14 4.68
C ILE A 186 -21.58 6.00 3.71
N GLN A 187 -22.64 5.42 3.11
CA GLN A 187 -23.50 6.13 2.17
C GLN A 187 -24.86 5.43 2.10
N PRO A 188 -25.98 6.15 2.31
CA PRO A 188 -27.31 5.57 2.21
C PRO A 188 -27.56 4.89 0.86
N GLY A 189 -28.07 3.65 0.89
CA GLY A 189 -28.34 2.82 -0.28
C GLY A 189 -27.15 1.95 -0.72
N LEU A 190 -25.96 2.14 -0.17
CA LEU A 190 -24.79 1.37 -0.57
C LEU A 190 -24.88 -0.09 -0.12
N GLN A 191 -25.53 -0.38 1.02
CA GLN A 191 -25.75 -1.77 1.46
C GLN A 191 -26.61 -2.55 0.46
N ALA A 192 -27.71 -1.98 0.02
CA ALA A 192 -28.58 -2.62 -0.97
C ALA A 192 -27.87 -2.84 -2.31
N LEU A 193 -27.11 -1.86 -2.78
CA LEU A 193 -26.30 -1.95 -3.98
C LEU A 193 -25.23 -3.06 -3.88
N ALA A 194 -24.53 -3.14 -2.73
CA ALA A 194 -23.50 -4.14 -2.48
C ALA A 194 -24.03 -5.59 -2.54
N MET A 195 -25.29 -5.82 -2.12
CA MET A 195 -25.88 -7.16 -2.10
C MET A 195 -25.93 -7.79 -3.50
N THR A 196 -26.07 -7.01 -4.57
CA THR A 196 -25.99 -7.50 -5.95
C THR A 196 -24.70 -8.29 -6.22
N TYR A 197 -23.58 -7.84 -5.66
CA TYR A 197 -22.25 -8.45 -5.84
C TYR A 197 -21.96 -9.51 -4.78
N LYS A 198 -22.46 -9.32 -3.55
CA LYS A 198 -22.26 -10.26 -2.44
C LYS A 198 -23.06 -11.56 -2.62
N THR A 199 -24.15 -11.55 -3.41
CA THR A 199 -24.97 -12.71 -3.71
C THR A 199 -24.62 -13.37 -5.06
N ASP A 200 -23.77 -12.74 -5.88
CA ASP A 200 -23.35 -13.28 -7.18
C ASP A 200 -22.32 -14.41 -6.99
N SER A 201 -22.79 -15.65 -7.10
CA SER A 201 -21.95 -16.84 -6.93
C SER A 201 -20.87 -16.99 -8.01
N ALA A 202 -21.14 -16.55 -9.24
CA ALA A 202 -20.15 -16.63 -10.32
C ALA A 202 -19.02 -15.62 -10.11
N LEU A 203 -19.34 -14.39 -9.70
CA LEU A 203 -18.36 -13.39 -9.31
C LEU A 203 -17.51 -13.87 -8.13
N LYS A 204 -18.14 -14.40 -7.08
CA LYS A 204 -17.43 -14.93 -5.89
C LYS A 204 -16.46 -16.05 -6.24
N GLN A 205 -16.83 -16.95 -7.17
CA GLN A 205 -15.96 -18.02 -7.65
C GLN A 205 -14.72 -17.45 -8.37
N LYS A 206 -14.89 -16.46 -9.23
CA LYS A 206 -13.78 -15.78 -9.92
C LYS A 206 -12.87 -15.05 -8.95
N VAL A 207 -13.42 -14.33 -8.00
CA VAL A 207 -12.67 -13.63 -6.94
C VAL A 207 -11.88 -14.61 -6.07
N SER A 208 -12.47 -15.74 -5.70
CA SER A 208 -11.76 -16.80 -4.96
C SER A 208 -10.54 -17.32 -5.74
N ALA A 209 -10.69 -17.55 -7.05
CA ALA A 209 -9.57 -17.97 -7.90
C ALA A 209 -8.45 -16.92 -7.98
N LEU A 210 -8.79 -15.62 -8.01
CA LEU A 210 -7.80 -14.54 -7.93
C LEU A 210 -7.08 -14.56 -6.57
N GLY A 211 -7.78 -14.87 -5.49
CA GLY A 211 -7.20 -15.02 -4.15
C GLY A 211 -6.16 -16.14 -4.09
N GLU A 212 -6.38 -17.27 -4.75
CA GLU A 212 -5.39 -18.36 -4.85
C GLU A 212 -4.14 -17.90 -5.62
N VAL A 213 -4.30 -17.14 -6.71
CA VAL A 213 -3.17 -16.56 -7.44
C VAL A 213 -2.41 -15.57 -6.55
N TYR A 214 -3.10 -14.72 -5.79
CA TYR A 214 -2.47 -13.79 -4.85
C TYR A 214 -1.64 -14.50 -3.78
N LEU A 215 -2.07 -15.66 -3.30
CA LEU A 215 -1.32 -16.46 -2.32
C LEU A 215 -0.21 -17.31 -2.94
N SER A 216 -0.15 -17.45 -4.26
CA SER A 216 0.91 -18.21 -4.93
C SER A 216 2.25 -17.43 -4.96
N ALA A 217 3.33 -18.12 -5.27
CA ALA A 217 4.63 -17.50 -5.52
C ALA A 217 4.69 -16.95 -6.95
N GLY A 218 5.45 -15.87 -7.13
CA GLY A 218 5.73 -15.27 -8.45
C GLY A 218 7.19 -14.89 -8.60
N GLY A 219 7.51 -14.25 -9.71
CA GLY A 219 8.90 -13.90 -10.06
C GLY A 219 9.22 -12.41 -9.96
N THR A 220 8.24 -11.55 -9.73
CA THR A 220 8.41 -10.10 -9.71
C THR A 220 8.26 -9.57 -8.29
N LEU A 221 9.20 -8.74 -7.85
CA LEU A 221 9.08 -8.05 -6.56
C LEU A 221 7.96 -7.00 -6.65
N LEU A 222 6.94 -7.17 -5.81
CA LEU A 222 5.78 -6.28 -5.72
C LEU A 222 5.89 -5.36 -4.51
N HIS A 223 5.33 -4.17 -4.64
CA HIS A 223 5.05 -3.29 -3.50
C HIS A 223 3.94 -3.89 -2.62
N GLY A 224 2.92 -4.48 -3.23
CA GLY A 224 1.83 -5.20 -2.58
C GLY A 224 0.66 -4.35 -2.06
N ASP A 225 0.81 -3.02 -2.00
CA ASP A 225 -0.26 -2.05 -1.71
C ASP A 225 0.09 -0.70 -2.41
N TYR A 226 0.22 -0.74 -3.75
CA TYR A 226 0.69 0.39 -4.55
C TYR A 226 -0.46 1.32 -4.94
N TYR A 227 -0.82 2.20 -4.03
CA TYR A 227 -1.96 3.11 -4.17
C TYR A 227 -1.63 4.53 -3.69
N PRO A 228 -2.49 5.54 -3.94
CA PRO A 228 -2.24 6.94 -3.58
C PRO A 228 -1.84 7.21 -2.13
N GLY A 229 -2.26 6.37 -1.17
CA GLY A 229 -1.82 6.49 0.23
C GLY A 229 -0.37 6.06 0.48
N SER A 230 0.22 5.28 -0.45
CA SER A 230 1.63 4.87 -0.42
C SER A 230 2.53 5.77 -1.27
N TRP A 231 1.97 6.80 -1.89
CA TRP A 231 2.71 7.79 -2.66
C TRP A 231 2.78 9.12 -1.90
N LEU A 232 3.94 9.77 -1.91
CA LEU A 232 4.13 11.07 -1.28
C LEU A 232 4.64 12.11 -2.28
N ARG A 233 4.11 13.32 -2.19
CA ARG A 233 4.66 14.49 -2.85
C ARG A 233 5.47 15.29 -1.84
N VAL A 234 6.79 15.30 -2.00
CA VAL A 234 7.71 15.97 -1.11
C VAL A 234 8.62 16.91 -1.93
N ASN A 235 8.54 18.22 -1.70
CA ASN A 235 9.34 19.22 -2.43
C ASN A 235 9.24 19.04 -3.96
N ALA A 236 8.03 18.87 -4.48
CA ALA A 236 7.73 18.61 -5.89
C ALA A 236 8.39 17.31 -6.44
N ARG A 237 8.74 16.35 -5.59
CA ARG A 237 9.25 15.03 -5.98
C ARG A 237 8.30 13.95 -5.56
N PHE A 238 8.07 13.01 -6.45
CA PHE A 238 7.32 11.79 -6.16
C PHE A 238 8.15 10.82 -5.33
N LYS A 239 7.56 10.25 -4.29
CA LYS A 239 8.18 9.27 -3.40
C LYS A 239 7.22 8.12 -3.14
N VAL A 240 7.77 6.94 -2.82
CA VAL A 240 7.03 5.71 -2.51
C VAL A 240 7.41 5.23 -1.12
N ILE A 241 6.39 4.89 -0.33
CA ILE A 241 6.53 4.43 1.06
C ILE A 241 5.61 3.24 1.33
N ASP A 242 5.78 2.61 2.48
CA ASP A 242 4.90 1.57 3.04
C ASP A 242 4.78 0.25 2.22
N PRO A 243 5.88 -0.36 1.75
CA PRO A 243 5.84 -1.65 1.06
C PRO A 243 5.71 -2.84 2.04
N GLU A 244 4.92 -2.73 3.12
CA GLU A 244 4.83 -3.78 4.15
C GLU A 244 4.14 -5.05 3.64
N PHE A 245 3.30 -4.95 2.59
CA PHE A 245 2.64 -6.07 1.93
C PHE A 245 3.46 -6.68 0.79
N CYS A 246 4.72 -6.28 0.63
CA CYS A 246 5.59 -6.72 -0.46
C CYS A 246 5.83 -8.24 -0.45
N PHE A 247 5.97 -8.80 -1.63
CA PHE A 247 6.30 -10.20 -1.90
C PHE A 247 6.71 -10.39 -3.35
N PHE A 248 7.21 -11.59 -3.71
CA PHE A 248 7.39 -11.96 -5.09
C PHE A 248 6.09 -12.55 -5.66
N GLY A 249 5.46 -11.83 -6.60
CA GLY A 249 4.16 -12.15 -7.19
C GLY A 249 4.06 -11.83 -8.68
N PRO A 250 2.83 -11.80 -9.25
CA PRO A 250 2.59 -11.36 -10.62
C PRO A 250 2.62 -9.82 -10.71
N ALA A 251 3.37 -9.27 -11.67
CA ALA A 251 3.51 -7.82 -11.88
C ALA A 251 2.16 -7.10 -12.07
N GLU A 252 1.21 -7.79 -12.68
CA GLU A 252 -0.15 -7.31 -12.93
C GLU A 252 -0.89 -6.88 -11.66
N TYR A 253 -0.48 -7.41 -10.48
CA TYR A 253 -1.14 -7.08 -9.22
C TYR A 253 -0.98 -5.60 -8.87
N ASP A 254 0.24 -5.08 -8.78
CA ASP A 254 0.47 -3.66 -8.43
C ASP A 254 -0.09 -2.72 -9.50
N LEU A 255 0.04 -3.10 -10.78
CA LEU A 255 -0.52 -2.31 -11.88
C LEU A 255 -2.05 -2.26 -11.81
N GLY A 256 -2.72 -3.40 -11.58
CA GLY A 256 -4.17 -3.46 -11.43
C GLY A 256 -4.66 -2.65 -10.23
N VAL A 257 -3.95 -2.69 -9.10
CA VAL A 257 -4.23 -1.84 -7.93
C VAL A 257 -4.10 -0.36 -8.29
N MET A 258 -2.99 0.05 -8.94
CA MET A 258 -2.81 1.44 -9.39
C MET A 258 -3.96 1.91 -10.27
N LEU A 259 -4.33 1.14 -11.30
CA LEU A 259 -5.42 1.49 -12.23
C LEU A 259 -6.77 1.61 -11.52
N ALA A 260 -7.06 0.70 -10.59
CA ALA A 260 -8.28 0.76 -9.77
C ALA A 260 -8.40 2.09 -9.02
N HIS A 261 -7.32 2.52 -8.40
CA HIS A 261 -7.30 3.75 -7.63
C HIS A 261 -7.42 5.01 -8.51
N LEU A 262 -6.77 5.03 -9.67
CA LEU A 262 -6.94 6.12 -10.64
C LEU A 262 -8.39 6.20 -11.14
N ARG A 263 -9.03 5.07 -11.39
CA ARG A 263 -10.41 5.02 -11.83
C ARG A 263 -11.40 5.43 -10.73
N MET A 264 -11.20 4.97 -9.49
CA MET A 264 -11.99 5.43 -8.34
C MET A 264 -11.81 6.92 -8.04
N ALA A 265 -10.65 7.48 -8.37
CA ALA A 265 -10.34 8.90 -8.31
C ALA A 265 -10.87 9.69 -9.51
N GLN A 266 -11.64 9.05 -10.41
CA GLN A 266 -12.18 9.67 -11.64
C GLN A 266 -11.11 10.40 -12.49
N GLN A 267 -9.88 9.85 -12.51
CA GLN A 267 -8.85 10.40 -13.39
C GLN A 267 -9.26 10.22 -14.86
N PRO A 268 -8.87 11.16 -15.76
CA PRO A 268 -9.24 11.07 -17.17
C PRO A 268 -8.85 9.72 -17.79
N GLU A 269 -9.75 9.11 -18.57
CA GLU A 269 -9.50 7.81 -19.21
C GLU A 269 -8.22 7.84 -20.07
N ALA A 270 -7.99 8.95 -20.77
CA ALA A 270 -6.77 9.15 -21.57
C ALA A 270 -5.47 9.09 -20.73
N ASP A 271 -5.53 9.45 -19.44
CA ASP A 271 -4.37 9.36 -18.56
C ASP A 271 -4.20 7.93 -18.03
N ILE A 272 -5.29 7.21 -17.80
CA ILE A 272 -5.27 5.77 -17.47
C ILE A 272 -4.70 4.95 -18.64
N GLU A 273 -5.10 5.25 -19.87
CA GLU A 273 -4.53 4.62 -21.08
C GLU A 273 -3.03 4.88 -21.22
N LYS A 274 -2.58 6.12 -20.97
CA LYS A 274 -1.15 6.45 -20.96
C LYS A 274 -0.36 5.69 -19.89
N VAL A 275 -0.95 5.44 -18.71
CA VAL A 275 -0.32 4.60 -17.66
C VAL A 275 0.01 3.22 -18.22
N VAL A 276 -0.96 2.58 -18.87
CA VAL A 276 -0.78 1.23 -19.46
C VAL A 276 0.27 1.27 -20.58
N GLU A 277 0.20 2.27 -21.47
CA GLU A 277 1.16 2.46 -22.56
C GLU A 277 2.59 2.69 -22.03
N GLN A 278 2.76 3.59 -21.05
CA GLN A 278 4.06 3.91 -20.47
C GLN A 278 4.65 2.73 -19.69
N TYR A 279 3.80 2.00 -18.94
CA TYR A 279 4.24 0.80 -18.23
C TYR A 279 4.83 -0.19 -19.25
N GLY A 280 4.12 -0.46 -20.34
CA GLY A 280 4.60 -1.32 -21.43
C GLY A 280 4.90 -2.75 -20.97
N GLY A 281 5.71 -3.46 -21.79
CA GLY A 281 6.09 -4.84 -21.48
C GLY A 281 5.01 -5.88 -21.82
N GLU A 282 5.35 -7.15 -21.61
CA GLU A 282 4.41 -8.26 -21.74
C GLU A 282 3.59 -8.38 -20.45
N ILE A 283 2.34 -7.95 -20.49
CA ILE A 283 1.39 -8.06 -19.39
C ILE A 283 0.13 -8.80 -19.84
N ASN A 284 -0.44 -9.59 -18.96
CA ASN A 284 -1.78 -10.13 -19.16
C ASN A 284 -2.83 -9.06 -18.84
N SER A 285 -3.30 -8.35 -19.86
CA SER A 285 -4.27 -7.26 -19.71
C SER A 285 -5.59 -7.71 -19.08
N GLY A 286 -6.00 -8.95 -19.35
CA GLY A 286 -7.19 -9.55 -18.72
C GLY A 286 -6.98 -9.72 -17.21
N PHE A 287 -5.82 -10.22 -16.79
CA PHE A 287 -5.50 -10.38 -15.38
C PHE A 287 -5.33 -9.03 -14.67
N VAL A 288 -4.69 -8.02 -15.31
CA VAL A 288 -4.66 -6.63 -14.79
C VAL A 288 -6.09 -6.14 -14.56
N GLY A 289 -7.00 -6.32 -15.53
CA GLY A 289 -8.40 -5.92 -15.40
C GLY A 289 -9.13 -6.64 -14.27
N GLN A 290 -8.85 -7.92 -14.05
CA GLN A 290 -9.43 -8.68 -12.95
C GLN A 290 -8.96 -8.15 -11.58
N ILE A 291 -7.69 -7.85 -11.41
CA ILE A 291 -7.14 -7.23 -10.18
C ILE A 291 -7.72 -5.82 -9.98
N GLU A 292 -7.79 -5.01 -11.05
CA GLU A 292 -8.43 -3.69 -11.00
C GLU A 292 -9.88 -3.81 -10.50
N GLY A 293 -10.65 -4.75 -11.06
CA GLY A 293 -12.04 -4.98 -10.64
C GLY A 293 -12.16 -5.43 -9.19
N MET A 294 -11.31 -6.35 -8.74
CA MET A 294 -11.26 -6.83 -7.36
C MET A 294 -10.96 -5.66 -6.40
N GLU A 295 -9.96 -4.83 -6.72
CA GLU A 295 -9.59 -3.69 -5.88
C GLU A 295 -10.72 -2.65 -5.77
N ILE A 296 -11.41 -2.32 -6.88
CA ILE A 296 -12.58 -1.44 -6.87
C ILE A 296 -13.67 -2.01 -5.96
N LEU A 297 -14.02 -3.29 -6.12
CA LEU A 297 -15.06 -3.94 -5.31
C LEU A 297 -14.69 -3.86 -3.82
N ARG A 298 -13.48 -4.32 -3.44
CA ARG A 298 -13.11 -4.35 -2.04
C ARG A 298 -13.08 -2.98 -1.37
N ARG A 299 -12.75 -1.92 -2.12
CA ARG A 299 -12.71 -0.53 -1.61
C ARG A 299 -14.09 0.08 -1.47
N ILE A 300 -15.04 -0.31 -2.30
CA ILE A 300 -16.40 0.24 -2.26
C ILE A 300 -17.31 -0.56 -1.33
N ILE A 301 -17.24 -1.91 -1.36
CA ILE A 301 -18.15 -2.78 -0.58
C ILE A 301 -17.48 -3.53 0.58
N GLY A 302 -16.18 -3.30 0.82
CA GLY A 302 -15.43 -3.89 1.94
C GLY A 302 -15.21 -2.92 3.09
N LEU A 303 -14.44 -3.38 4.09
CA LEU A 303 -14.13 -2.61 5.30
C LEU A 303 -13.13 -1.47 5.05
N ALA A 304 -12.20 -1.66 4.12
CA ALA A 304 -11.11 -0.72 3.85
C ALA A 304 -11.56 0.45 2.97
N GLN A 305 -12.47 1.27 3.50
CA GLN A 305 -13.04 2.43 2.83
C GLN A 305 -11.99 3.50 2.53
N LEU A 306 -12.22 4.24 1.45
CA LEU A 306 -11.44 5.40 1.02
C LEU A 306 -12.30 6.66 1.11
N PRO A 307 -11.71 7.84 1.24
CA PRO A 307 -12.44 9.12 1.26
C PRO A 307 -12.91 9.53 -0.16
N LEU A 308 -13.62 8.64 -0.85
CA LEU A 308 -14.10 8.86 -2.22
C LEU A 308 -15.27 9.86 -2.22
N GLU A 309 -15.13 10.96 -2.94
CA GLU A 309 -16.22 11.92 -3.17
C GLU A 309 -17.08 11.48 -4.36
N LEU A 310 -17.71 10.31 -4.25
CA LEU A 310 -18.54 9.69 -5.30
C LEU A 310 -20.01 9.62 -4.89
N THR A 311 -20.90 9.89 -5.83
CA THR A 311 -22.33 9.62 -5.67
C THR A 311 -22.62 8.10 -5.67
N LEU A 312 -23.81 7.70 -5.26
CA LEU A 312 -24.19 6.29 -5.28
C LEU A 312 -24.21 5.75 -6.73
N GLU A 313 -24.67 6.55 -7.70
CA GLU A 313 -24.69 6.22 -9.12
C GLU A 313 -23.27 6.05 -9.69
N GLU A 314 -22.33 6.91 -9.29
CA GLU A 314 -20.93 6.79 -9.69
C GLU A 314 -20.30 5.51 -9.10
N LYS A 315 -20.59 5.17 -7.84
CA LYS A 315 -20.17 3.90 -7.23
C LYS A 315 -20.81 2.70 -7.93
N GLU A 316 -22.10 2.78 -8.28
CA GLU A 316 -22.77 1.73 -9.03
C GLU A 316 -22.12 1.49 -10.40
N ALA A 317 -21.77 2.56 -11.12
CA ALA A 317 -21.08 2.45 -12.41
C ALA A 317 -19.71 1.77 -12.26
N LEU A 318 -18.94 2.14 -11.23
CA LEU A 318 -17.65 1.50 -10.92
C LEU A 318 -17.80 0.02 -10.54
N LEU A 319 -18.80 -0.33 -9.73
CA LEU A 319 -19.05 -1.73 -9.34
C LEU A 319 -19.46 -2.58 -10.53
N LYS A 320 -20.29 -2.05 -11.45
CA LYS A 320 -20.66 -2.73 -12.71
C LYS A 320 -19.42 -2.96 -13.60
N LEU A 321 -18.58 -1.94 -13.74
CA LEU A 321 -17.32 -2.05 -14.49
C LEU A 321 -16.41 -3.11 -13.87
N ALA A 322 -16.23 -3.08 -12.55
CA ALA A 322 -15.42 -4.01 -11.80
C ALA A 322 -15.86 -5.46 -11.97
N ALA A 323 -17.16 -5.72 -11.79
CA ALA A 323 -17.71 -7.06 -11.97
C ALA A 323 -17.53 -7.55 -13.42
N LYS A 324 -17.75 -6.68 -14.42
CA LYS A 324 -17.49 -7.00 -15.82
C LYS A 324 -16.04 -7.37 -16.07
N LYS A 325 -15.08 -6.60 -15.54
CA LYS A 325 -13.64 -6.90 -15.68
C LYS A 325 -13.26 -8.26 -15.08
N ILE A 326 -13.79 -8.61 -13.91
CA ILE A 326 -13.52 -9.89 -13.25
C ILE A 326 -14.13 -11.07 -14.01
N THR A 327 -15.36 -10.90 -14.55
CA THR A 327 -16.11 -11.99 -15.18
C THR A 327 -15.84 -12.16 -16.68
N SER A 328 -15.30 -11.14 -17.34
CA SER A 328 -14.86 -11.25 -18.73
C SER A 328 -13.78 -12.33 -18.85
N ASN A 329 -13.94 -13.24 -19.80
CA ASN A 329 -12.87 -14.18 -20.11
C ASN A 329 -11.71 -13.38 -20.70
N ALA A 330 -10.53 -13.53 -20.08
CA ALA A 330 -9.27 -12.98 -20.58
C ALA A 330 -8.87 -13.62 -21.91
#